data_0bf6aa16c20f96d9fbffd874995f900b
#
_entry.id   0bf6aa16c20f96d9fbffd874995f900b
#
_cell.length_a   1.000
_cell.length_b   1.000
_cell.length_c   1.000
_cell.angle_alpha   90.00
_cell.angle_beta   90.00
_cell.angle_gamma   90.00
#
_symmetry.space_group_name_H-M   'P 1'
#
loop_
_entity.id
_entity.type
_entity.pdbx_description
1 polymer ?
#
loop_
_entity_poly.entity_id
_entity_poly.type
_entity_poly.pdbx_seq_one_letter_code
_entity_poly.pdbx_strand_id
1 'polypeptide(L)' 'MRSDVAQAIEKLAQLRDKGILTEEEFQAKKTDLLSRM' A
#
# COMPACT_ATOMS: atom_id res chain seq x y z
N MET A 1 0.69 8.52 16.77
CA MET A 1 0.11 8.33 15.72
C MET A 1 0.75 7.54 14.77
N ARG A 2 0.17 6.71 14.18
CA ARG A 2 0.77 5.80 13.39
C ARG A 2 0.57 6.08 12.03
N SER A 3 1.25 6.89 11.53
CA SER A 3 1.11 7.23 10.15
C SER A 3 2.03 6.41 9.27
N ASP A 4 2.86 5.58 9.84
CA ASP A 4 3.77 4.80 9.02
C ASP A 4 3.03 3.88 8.06
N VAL A 5 2.03 3.16 8.56
CA VAL A 5 1.28 2.25 7.73
C VAL A 5 0.44 3.03 6.72
N ALA A 6 -0.19 4.11 7.17
CA ALA A 6 -1.01 4.90 6.27
C ALA A 6 -0.18 5.49 5.15
N GLN A 7 1.02 5.98 5.47
CA GLN A 7 1.88 6.55 4.45
C GLN A 7 2.35 5.50 3.47
N ALA A 8 2.64 4.30 3.95
CA ALA A 8 3.05 3.23 3.07
C ALA A 8 1.94 2.87 2.10
N ILE A 9 0.71 2.84 2.59
CA ILE A 9 -0.42 2.53 1.73
C ILE A 9 -0.62 3.63 0.69
N GLU A 10 -0.46 4.88 1.09
CA GLU A 10 -0.57 5.98 0.14
C GLU A 10 0.47 5.88 -0.95
N LYS A 11 1.71 5.54 -0.58
CA LYS A 11 2.74 5.38 -1.56
C LYS A 11 2.42 4.26 -2.52
N LEU A 12 1.92 3.14 -1.99
CA LEU A 12 1.56 2.02 -2.83
C LEU A 12 0.45 2.40 -3.80
N ALA A 13 -0.51 3.18 -3.32
CA ALA A 13 -1.60 3.61 -4.19
C ALA A 13 -1.07 4.49 -5.33
N GLN A 14 -0.12 5.35 -5.03
CA GLN A 14 0.48 6.17 -6.07
C GLN A 14 1.22 5.33 -7.10
N LEU A 15 1.95 4.33 -6.64
CA LEU A 15 2.66 3.44 -7.55
C LEU A 15 1.68 2.68 -8.44
N ARG A 16 0.56 2.26 -7.87
CA ARG A 16 -0.44 1.58 -8.66
C ARG A 16 -1.01 2.54 -9.71
N ASP A 17 -1.30 3.78 -9.32
CA ASP A 17 -1.85 4.75 -10.25
C ASP A 17 -0.89 5.03 -11.40
N LYS A 18 0.40 4.97 -11.12
CA LYS A 18 1.39 5.23 -12.15
C LYS A 18 1.67 4.01 -13.01
N GLY A 19 1.05 2.88 -12.70
CA GLY A 19 1.25 1.69 -13.47
C GLY A 19 2.47 0.89 -13.08
N ILE A 20 3.14 1.26 -11.99
CA ILE A 20 4.31 0.53 -11.52
C ILE A 20 3.88 -0.73 -10.79
N LEU A 21 2.78 -0.64 -10.04
CA LEU A 21 2.23 -1.79 -9.34
C LEU A 21 0.90 -2.18 -9.96
N THR A 22 0.62 -3.46 -10.01
CA THR A 22 -0.68 -3.92 -10.44
C THR A 22 -1.65 -3.84 -9.28
N GLU A 23 -2.94 -3.93 -9.59
CA GLU A 23 -3.95 -3.91 -8.55
C GLU A 23 -3.76 -5.07 -7.57
N GLU A 24 -3.42 -6.24 -8.09
CA GLU A 24 -3.21 -7.40 -7.24
C GLU A 24 -2.04 -7.17 -6.30
N GLU A 25 -0.97 -6.61 -6.82
CA GLU A 25 0.18 -6.33 -5.98
C GLU A 25 -0.14 -5.31 -4.92
N PHE A 26 -0.91 -4.28 -5.30
CA PHE A 26 -1.31 -3.27 -4.34
C PHE A 26 -2.14 -3.90 -3.21
N GLN A 27 -3.10 -4.74 -3.57
CA GLN A 27 -3.94 -5.36 -2.57
C GLN A 27 -3.14 -6.26 -1.64
N ALA A 28 -2.19 -7.01 -2.19
CA ALA A 28 -1.37 -7.88 -1.38
C ALA A 28 -0.54 -7.10 -0.38
N LYS A 29 0.06 -6.01 -0.83
CA LYS A 29 0.88 -5.19 0.06
C LYS A 29 0.02 -4.48 1.09
N LYS A 30 -1.13 -4.01 0.69
CA LYS A 30 -2.02 -3.33 1.62
C LYS A 30 -2.47 -4.28 2.72
N THR A 31 -2.84 -5.50 2.35
CA THR A 31 -3.26 -6.49 3.32
C THR A 31 -2.13 -6.82 4.28
N ASP A 32 -0.92 -6.96 3.75
CA ASP A 32 0.23 -7.26 4.58
C ASP A 32 0.48 -6.17 5.60
N LEU A 33 0.42 -4.93 5.17
CA LEU A 33 0.66 -3.81 6.07
C LEU A 33 -0.42 -3.72 7.13
N LEU A 34 -1.66 -3.93 6.75
CA LEU A 34 -2.75 -3.85 7.71
C LEU A 34 -2.69 -4.97 8.72
N SER A 35 -2.19 -6.14 8.33
CA SER A 35 -2.11 -7.24 9.26
C SER A 35 -1.00 -7.05 10.28
N ARG A 36 -0.12 -6.10 10.04
CA ARG A 36 0.94 -5.82 10.99
C ARG A 36 0.56 -4.79 12.03
N MET A 37 -0.56 -4.15 11.88
CA MET A 37 -0.97 -3.11 12.82
C MET A 37 -1.38 -3.68 14.17
#